data_ae6a969a409bddf793f1a659eddfe01f
#
_entry.id   ae6a969a409bddf793f1a659eddfe01f
#
_cell.length_a   1.000
_cell.length_b   1.000
_cell.length_c   1.000
_cell.angle_alpha   90.00
_cell.angle_beta   90.00
_cell.angle_gamma   90.00
#
_symmetry.space_group_name_H-M   'P 1'
#
loop_
_entity.id
_entity.type
_entity.pdbx_description
1 polymer ?
#
loop_
_entity_poly.entity_id
_entity_poly.type
_entity_poly.pdbx_seq_one_letter_code
_entity_poly.pdbx_strand_id
1 'polypeptide(L)'
;MDQLQSIRAFVTVAREGGFRRAATRLRVSTAMASRLVDALETRLGARLLQRSTSHQSLTEIGELYLARVERILGAIDEIDGRFVAMGSKPEGVLRVAAPVAFGLSQLSALLDRFVHRFPDVRPTVTLTDAHVDLTAEDIDVAFLTDGMPVSGAHALHTLAAYESVRVAAPDYVAAHGGAAASGDWPDIAAVRLELPAADDDPMAEMRSGAATSNAGVGHLEMARRLAVAGMGAAVLPAYLVDADLAAGTLVRVAPLHPLAPVTLKLAHARAARLPAAARAFVEFAGAAFRPAR
;
A
#
# COMPACT_ATOMS: atom_id res chain seq x y z
N MET A 1 34.38 -16.23 4.35
CA MET A 1 33.69 -15.09 3.72
C MET A 1 32.28 -15.04 4.32
N ASP A 2 31.79 -13.86 4.72
CA ASP A 2 30.47 -13.74 5.38
C ASP A 2 29.35 -14.09 4.40
N GLN A 3 28.51 -15.05 4.79
CA GLN A 3 27.41 -15.56 3.98
C GLN A 3 26.40 -14.44 3.66
N LEU A 4 26.08 -13.61 4.66
CA LEU A 4 25.13 -12.52 4.51
C LEU A 4 25.61 -11.48 3.51
N GLN A 5 26.92 -11.14 3.55
CA GLN A 5 27.56 -10.28 2.58
C GLN A 5 27.48 -10.83 1.15
N SER A 6 27.71 -12.13 0.98
CA SER A 6 27.62 -12.79 -0.33
C SER A 6 26.20 -12.75 -0.90
N ILE A 7 25.21 -12.98 -0.06
CA ILE A 7 23.78 -12.88 -0.45
C ILE A 7 23.43 -11.42 -0.80
N ARG A 8 23.83 -10.45 0.02
CA ARG A 8 23.60 -9.01 -0.27
C ARG A 8 24.26 -8.59 -1.59
N ALA A 9 25.47 -9.09 -1.88
CA ALA A 9 26.16 -8.81 -3.12
C ALA A 9 25.38 -9.35 -4.33
N PHE A 10 24.93 -10.59 -4.28
CA PHE A 10 24.10 -11.20 -5.33
C PHE A 10 22.81 -10.40 -5.59
N VAL A 11 22.03 -10.11 -4.54
CA VAL A 11 20.78 -9.33 -4.66
C VAL A 11 21.05 -7.95 -5.26
N THR A 12 22.14 -7.30 -4.85
CA THR A 12 22.48 -5.97 -5.39
C THR A 12 22.88 -6.07 -6.87
N VAL A 13 23.68 -7.09 -7.28
CA VAL A 13 24.07 -7.30 -8.68
C VAL A 13 22.84 -7.58 -9.54
N ALA A 14 21.90 -8.41 -9.08
CA ALA A 14 20.67 -8.72 -9.77
C ALA A 14 19.81 -7.46 -10.00
N ARG A 15 19.63 -6.63 -8.97
CA ARG A 15 18.83 -5.40 -9.04
C ARG A 15 19.44 -4.29 -9.90
N GLU A 16 20.75 -4.10 -9.77
CA GLU A 16 21.50 -3.07 -10.52
C GLU A 16 21.79 -3.50 -11.96
N GLY A 17 21.53 -4.76 -12.31
CA GLY A 17 21.79 -5.33 -13.63
C GLY A 17 23.27 -5.39 -14.00
N GLY A 18 24.19 -5.40 -12.99
CA GLY A 18 25.62 -5.54 -13.25
C GLY A 18 26.54 -5.26 -12.07
N PHE A 19 27.71 -5.90 -12.10
CA PHE A 19 28.69 -5.82 -11.03
C PHE A 19 29.25 -4.43 -10.78
N ARG A 20 29.42 -3.60 -11.82
CA ARG A 20 29.97 -2.25 -11.68
C ARG A 20 29.04 -1.34 -10.85
N ARG A 21 27.76 -1.32 -11.18
CA ARG A 21 26.76 -0.54 -10.43
C ARG A 21 26.57 -1.07 -9.01
N ALA A 22 26.51 -2.39 -8.88
CA ALA A 22 26.42 -3.04 -7.58
C ALA A 22 27.63 -2.74 -6.67
N ALA A 23 28.85 -2.75 -7.22
CA ALA A 23 30.06 -2.43 -6.50
C ALA A 23 30.05 -1.00 -5.92
N THR A 24 29.64 -0.03 -6.74
CA THR A 24 29.45 1.37 -6.30
C THR A 24 28.45 1.44 -5.14
N ARG A 25 27.31 0.77 -5.27
CA ARG A 25 26.25 0.78 -4.24
C ARG A 25 26.69 0.09 -2.94
N LEU A 26 27.47 -0.98 -3.04
CA LEU A 26 28.00 -1.74 -1.90
C LEU A 26 29.27 -1.09 -1.31
N ARG A 27 29.84 -0.06 -1.95
CA ARG A 27 31.10 0.59 -1.59
C ARG A 27 32.28 -0.39 -1.52
N VAL A 28 32.33 -1.30 -2.50
CA VAL A 28 33.42 -2.27 -2.67
C VAL A 28 33.99 -2.18 -4.10
N SER A 29 35.09 -2.87 -4.36
CA SER A 29 35.59 -3.01 -5.73
C SER A 29 34.73 -3.99 -6.54
N THR A 30 34.72 -3.82 -7.86
CA THR A 30 34.01 -4.75 -8.77
C THR A 30 34.51 -6.18 -8.63
N ALA A 31 35.85 -6.34 -8.42
CA ALA A 31 36.47 -7.64 -8.16
C ALA A 31 35.97 -8.27 -6.84
N MET A 32 35.72 -7.45 -5.81
CA MET A 32 35.19 -7.94 -4.54
C MET A 32 33.73 -8.36 -4.68
N ALA A 33 32.92 -7.58 -5.36
CA ALA A 33 31.54 -7.93 -5.64
C ALA A 33 31.43 -9.25 -6.41
N SER A 34 32.30 -9.46 -7.43
CA SER A 34 32.36 -10.73 -8.17
C SER A 34 32.72 -11.89 -7.26
N ARG A 35 33.80 -11.75 -6.44
CA ARG A 35 34.20 -12.79 -5.52
C ARG A 35 33.15 -13.18 -4.50
N LEU A 36 32.35 -12.23 -4.02
CA LEU A 36 31.25 -12.49 -3.11
C LEU A 36 30.16 -13.34 -3.77
N VAL A 37 29.82 -13.03 -5.02
CA VAL A 37 28.83 -13.81 -5.78
C VAL A 37 29.37 -15.18 -6.15
N ASP A 38 30.65 -15.28 -6.59
CA ASP A 38 31.29 -16.56 -6.89
C ASP A 38 31.33 -17.49 -5.66
N ALA A 39 31.61 -16.94 -4.48
CA ALA A 39 31.59 -17.70 -3.23
C ALA A 39 30.17 -18.20 -2.89
N LEU A 40 29.15 -17.41 -3.18
CA LEU A 40 27.75 -17.82 -3.00
C LEU A 40 27.38 -18.96 -3.95
N GLU A 41 27.66 -18.82 -5.25
CA GLU A 41 27.40 -19.83 -6.27
C GLU A 41 28.15 -21.15 -5.98
N THR A 42 29.41 -21.05 -5.57
CA THR A 42 30.21 -22.22 -5.18
C THR A 42 29.59 -22.95 -3.99
N ARG A 43 29.14 -22.23 -2.99
CA ARG A 43 28.50 -22.82 -1.81
C ARG A 43 27.17 -23.49 -2.13
N LEU A 44 26.41 -22.91 -3.06
CA LEU A 44 25.10 -23.43 -3.48
C LEU A 44 25.25 -24.59 -4.49
N GLY A 45 26.44 -24.74 -5.08
CA GLY A 45 26.68 -25.69 -6.17
C GLY A 45 25.90 -25.35 -7.45
N ALA A 46 25.46 -24.10 -7.60
CA ALA A 46 24.62 -23.67 -8.72
C ALA A 46 24.99 -22.25 -9.17
N ARG A 47 24.87 -22.01 -10.48
CA ARG A 47 24.99 -20.68 -11.05
C ARG A 47 23.69 -19.92 -10.90
N LEU A 48 23.78 -18.70 -10.33
CA LEU A 48 22.65 -17.79 -10.15
C LEU A 48 22.59 -16.74 -11.24
N LEU A 49 23.76 -16.39 -11.82
CA LEU A 49 23.89 -15.40 -12.87
C LEU A 49 24.46 -16.02 -14.15
N GLN A 50 23.86 -15.67 -15.28
CA GLN A 50 24.41 -15.93 -16.61
C GLN A 50 25.38 -14.78 -16.93
N ARG A 51 26.65 -15.11 -17.18
CA ARG A 51 27.68 -14.15 -17.56
C ARG A 51 27.78 -14.11 -19.08
N SER A 52 27.19 -13.13 -19.74
CA SER A 52 27.52 -12.80 -21.11
C SER A 52 28.36 -11.52 -21.14
N THR A 53 29.08 -11.30 -22.22
CA THR A 53 29.99 -10.13 -22.37
C THR A 53 29.23 -8.80 -22.45
N SER A 54 27.92 -8.81 -22.72
CA SER A 54 27.12 -7.60 -22.94
C SER A 54 25.99 -7.40 -21.91
N HIS A 55 25.45 -8.49 -21.33
CA HIS A 55 24.35 -8.41 -20.36
C HIS A 55 24.48 -9.48 -19.28
N GLN A 56 24.11 -9.13 -18.05
CA GLN A 56 23.97 -10.09 -16.97
C GLN A 56 22.48 -10.34 -16.74
N SER A 57 22.07 -11.61 -16.84
CA SER A 57 20.73 -12.05 -16.53
C SER A 57 20.76 -13.08 -15.40
N LEU A 58 19.64 -13.26 -14.73
CA LEU A 58 19.46 -14.34 -13.77
C LEU A 58 19.30 -15.67 -14.51
N THR A 59 19.75 -16.75 -13.88
CA THR A 59 19.31 -18.11 -14.24
C THR A 59 17.95 -18.37 -13.60
N GLU A 60 17.23 -19.40 -14.02
CA GLU A 60 15.98 -19.83 -13.38
C GLU A 60 16.18 -20.07 -11.86
N ILE A 61 17.26 -20.74 -11.49
CA ILE A 61 17.66 -20.94 -10.09
C ILE A 61 17.95 -19.60 -9.43
N GLY A 62 18.56 -18.67 -10.15
CA GLY A 62 18.84 -17.30 -9.68
C GLY A 62 17.59 -16.52 -9.35
N GLU A 63 16.56 -16.60 -10.18
CA GLU A 63 15.24 -15.94 -9.94
C GLU A 63 14.55 -16.53 -8.70
N LEU A 64 14.47 -17.85 -8.61
CA LEU A 64 13.91 -18.53 -7.44
C LEU A 64 14.66 -18.18 -6.15
N TYR A 65 16.00 -18.16 -6.22
CA TYR A 65 16.83 -17.83 -5.08
C TYR A 65 16.65 -16.36 -4.68
N LEU A 66 16.66 -15.42 -5.66
CA LEU A 66 16.45 -14.00 -5.43
C LEU A 66 15.13 -13.74 -4.67
N ALA A 67 14.02 -14.27 -5.15
CA ALA A 67 12.70 -14.10 -4.53
C ALA A 67 12.65 -14.60 -3.06
N ARG A 68 13.43 -15.61 -2.72
CA ARG A 68 13.49 -16.15 -1.35
C ARG A 68 14.40 -15.34 -0.43
N VAL A 69 15.61 -15.01 -0.91
CA VAL A 69 16.59 -14.31 -0.07
C VAL A 69 16.23 -12.84 0.16
N GLU A 70 15.51 -12.20 -0.76
CA GLU A 70 15.01 -10.84 -0.53
C GLU A 70 14.11 -10.74 0.69
N ARG A 71 13.23 -11.73 0.88
CA ARG A 71 12.37 -11.81 2.08
C ARG A 71 13.17 -12.02 3.36
N ILE A 72 14.19 -12.89 3.30
CA ILE A 72 15.06 -13.14 4.46
C ILE A 72 15.89 -11.90 4.82
N LEU A 73 16.49 -11.25 3.82
CA LEU A 73 17.22 -10.00 4.03
C LEU A 73 16.33 -8.90 4.60
N GLY A 74 15.10 -8.80 4.10
CA GLY A 74 14.11 -7.86 4.64
C GLY A 74 13.79 -8.12 6.12
N ALA A 75 13.62 -9.38 6.51
CA ALA A 75 13.39 -9.75 7.91
C ALA A 75 14.61 -9.45 8.82
N ILE A 76 15.82 -9.69 8.33
CA ILE A 76 17.05 -9.34 9.07
C ILE A 76 17.17 -7.82 9.24
N ASP A 77 16.96 -7.06 8.15
CA ASP A 77 17.02 -5.60 8.19
C ASP A 77 15.94 -5.02 9.14
N GLU A 78 14.77 -5.66 9.22
CA GLU A 78 13.71 -5.31 10.16
C GLU A 78 14.15 -5.54 11.62
N ILE A 79 14.77 -6.69 11.91
CA ILE A 79 15.28 -7.01 13.23
C ILE A 79 16.37 -6.02 13.64
N ASP A 80 17.38 -5.82 12.78
CA ASP A 80 18.47 -4.87 13.03
C ASP A 80 17.93 -3.44 13.25
N GLY A 81 16.94 -3.05 12.44
CA GLY A 81 16.24 -1.79 12.57
C GLY A 81 15.53 -1.62 13.93
N ARG A 82 14.92 -2.68 14.44
CA ARG A 82 14.27 -2.67 15.78
C ARG A 82 15.29 -2.47 16.91
N PHE A 83 16.44 -3.13 16.85
CA PHE A 83 17.50 -2.97 17.87
C PHE A 83 18.14 -1.58 17.83
N VAL A 84 18.41 -1.03 16.65
CA VAL A 84 18.92 0.34 16.51
C VAL A 84 17.89 1.38 17.02
N ALA A 85 16.58 1.08 16.87
CA ALA A 85 15.49 1.94 17.34
C ALA A 85 15.31 1.95 18.86
N MET A 86 15.71 0.88 19.55
CA MET A 86 15.60 0.83 21.03
C MET A 86 16.47 1.91 21.72
N GLY A 87 17.41 2.56 21.01
CA GLY A 87 18.26 3.63 21.51
C GLY A 87 17.94 5.04 21.03
N SER A 88 17.03 5.24 20.07
CA SER A 88 16.72 6.57 19.54
C SER A 88 15.28 7.00 19.84
N LYS A 89 15.13 8.13 20.51
CA LYS A 89 13.81 8.74 20.77
C LYS A 89 13.15 9.12 19.44
N PRO A 90 11.88 8.75 19.20
CA PRO A 90 11.15 9.22 18.04
C PRO A 90 10.99 10.75 18.09
N GLU A 91 11.57 11.46 17.12
CA GLU A 91 11.52 12.91 17.00
C GLU A 91 11.66 13.36 15.55
N GLY A 92 11.33 14.60 15.25
CA GLY A 92 11.50 15.20 13.93
C GLY A 92 10.25 15.09 13.05
N VAL A 93 10.44 15.26 11.74
CA VAL A 93 9.35 15.25 10.76
C VAL A 93 9.02 13.80 10.36
N LEU A 94 7.73 13.49 10.34
CA LEU A 94 7.18 12.25 9.81
C LEU A 94 6.32 12.56 8.57
N ARG A 95 6.74 12.11 7.38
CA ARG A 95 6.04 12.36 6.12
C ARG A 95 5.18 11.15 5.75
N VAL A 96 3.86 11.38 5.76
CA VAL A 96 2.86 10.33 5.53
C VAL A 96 2.06 10.65 4.28
N ALA A 97 1.98 9.71 3.33
CA ALA A 97 0.99 9.75 2.25
C ALA A 97 -0.19 8.83 2.58
N ALA A 98 -1.39 9.20 2.13
CA ALA A 98 -2.57 8.37 2.32
C ALA A 98 -3.64 8.64 1.25
N PRO A 99 -4.51 7.65 0.95
CA PRO A 99 -5.70 7.85 0.13
C PRO A 99 -6.58 8.93 0.74
N VAL A 100 -7.18 9.77 -0.10
CA VAL A 100 -7.97 10.93 0.36
C VAL A 100 -9.07 10.50 1.33
N ALA A 101 -9.87 9.48 0.98
CA ALA A 101 -10.96 9.02 1.81
C ALA A 101 -10.50 8.46 3.17
N PHE A 102 -9.42 7.67 3.17
CA PHE A 102 -8.82 7.13 4.39
C PHE A 102 -8.21 8.25 5.26
N GLY A 103 -7.51 9.18 4.63
CA GLY A 103 -6.88 10.30 5.32
C GLY A 103 -7.87 11.16 6.09
N LEU A 104 -9.00 11.47 5.46
CA LEU A 104 -10.04 12.32 6.05
C LEU A 104 -10.86 11.59 7.13
N SER A 105 -11.04 10.28 7.01
CA SER A 105 -11.93 9.52 7.92
C SER A 105 -11.20 8.85 9.09
N GLN A 106 -10.01 8.28 8.86
CA GLN A 106 -9.35 7.39 9.83
C GLN A 106 -7.98 7.89 10.28
N LEU A 107 -7.17 8.47 9.35
CA LEU A 107 -5.79 8.83 9.62
C LEU A 107 -5.67 9.94 10.65
N SER A 108 -6.60 10.90 10.67
CA SER A 108 -6.59 12.00 11.64
C SER A 108 -6.61 11.50 13.09
N ALA A 109 -7.51 10.57 13.42
CA ALA A 109 -7.60 9.97 14.75
C ALA A 109 -6.37 9.09 15.09
N LEU A 110 -5.78 8.44 14.08
CA LEU A 110 -4.56 7.66 14.27
C LEU A 110 -3.37 8.58 14.61
N LEU A 111 -3.22 9.68 13.87
CA LEU A 111 -2.15 10.66 14.08
C LEU A 111 -2.30 11.40 15.42
N ASP A 112 -3.51 11.76 15.81
CA ASP A 112 -3.78 12.37 17.11
C ASP A 112 -3.25 11.48 18.24
N ARG A 113 -3.63 10.21 18.27
CA ARG A 113 -3.14 9.24 19.27
C ARG A 113 -1.63 9.05 19.19
N PHE A 114 -1.05 9.09 17.99
CA PHE A 114 0.39 8.93 17.80
C PHE A 114 1.17 10.12 18.35
N VAL A 115 0.76 11.35 18.05
CA VAL A 115 1.43 12.59 18.52
C VAL A 115 1.29 12.74 20.03
N HIS A 116 0.16 12.35 20.62
CA HIS A 116 0.04 12.31 22.09
C HIS A 116 1.07 11.39 22.73
N ARG A 117 1.39 10.26 22.09
CA ARG A 117 2.41 9.32 22.59
C ARG A 117 3.84 9.76 22.29
N PHE A 118 4.05 10.48 21.18
CA PHE A 118 5.36 10.93 20.68
C PHE A 118 5.32 12.43 20.33
N PRO A 119 5.30 13.31 21.35
CA PRO A 119 5.05 14.75 21.15
C PRO A 119 6.17 15.48 20.40
N ASP A 120 7.36 14.90 20.30
CA ASP A 120 8.49 15.48 19.55
C ASP A 120 8.43 15.15 18.04
N VAL A 121 7.44 14.36 17.60
CA VAL A 121 7.21 14.05 16.17
C VAL A 121 6.22 15.04 15.58
N ARG A 122 6.55 15.56 14.38
CA ARG A 122 5.71 16.47 13.60
C ARG A 122 5.25 15.80 12.31
N PRO A 123 4.02 15.27 12.24
CA PRO A 123 3.49 14.68 11.02
C PRO A 123 3.27 15.74 9.93
N THR A 124 3.65 15.40 8.70
CA THR A 124 3.24 16.09 7.48
C THR A 124 2.49 15.09 6.62
N VAL A 125 1.26 15.44 6.21
CA VAL A 125 0.37 14.51 5.51
C VAL A 125 0.11 14.99 4.09
N THR A 126 0.31 14.10 3.12
CA THR A 126 -0.11 14.29 1.73
C THR A 126 -1.26 13.35 1.44
N LEU A 127 -2.41 13.88 1.04
CA LEU A 127 -3.56 13.06 0.62
C LEU A 127 -3.57 12.94 -0.91
N THR A 128 -3.53 11.70 -1.39
CA THR A 128 -3.52 11.42 -2.84
C THR A 128 -4.10 10.03 -3.12
N ASP A 129 -4.84 9.91 -4.21
CA ASP A 129 -5.27 8.62 -4.76
C ASP A 129 -4.44 8.24 -6.01
N ALA A 130 -3.40 9.03 -6.32
CA ALA A 130 -2.47 8.78 -7.41
C ALA A 130 -1.33 7.85 -6.99
N HIS A 131 -0.46 7.53 -7.95
CA HIS A 131 0.80 6.82 -7.70
C HIS A 131 1.64 7.54 -6.65
N VAL A 132 2.24 6.78 -5.73
CA VAL A 132 3.14 7.28 -4.70
C VAL A 132 4.56 6.75 -4.94
N ASP A 133 5.53 7.64 -5.06
CA ASP A 133 6.96 7.27 -5.07
C ASP A 133 7.61 7.68 -3.76
N LEU A 134 7.83 6.70 -2.88
CA LEU A 134 8.42 6.91 -1.55
C LEU A 134 9.82 7.53 -1.59
N THR A 135 10.56 7.33 -2.69
CA THR A 135 11.94 7.81 -2.81
C THR A 135 12.01 9.18 -3.43
N ALA A 136 11.24 9.42 -4.51
CA ALA A 136 11.27 10.67 -5.26
C ALA A 136 10.53 11.79 -4.52
N GLU A 137 9.48 11.43 -3.76
CA GLU A 137 8.61 12.38 -3.06
C GLU A 137 9.00 12.59 -1.60
N ASP A 138 10.11 11.97 -1.14
CA ASP A 138 10.60 12.05 0.25
C ASP A 138 9.51 11.67 1.28
N ILE A 139 8.76 10.60 0.97
CA ILE A 139 7.71 10.07 1.83
C ILE A 139 8.28 8.93 2.68
N ASP A 140 8.10 9.01 3.99
CA ASP A 140 8.57 7.98 4.93
C ASP A 140 7.66 6.76 4.94
N VAL A 141 6.34 6.99 4.94
CA VAL A 141 5.30 5.98 5.07
C VAL A 141 4.11 6.32 4.18
N ALA A 142 3.59 5.35 3.46
CA ALA A 142 2.37 5.51 2.67
C ALA A 142 1.31 4.49 3.06
N PHE A 143 0.09 4.96 3.32
CA PHE A 143 -1.09 4.11 3.31
C PHE A 143 -1.57 3.94 1.86
N LEU A 144 -2.01 2.75 1.52
CA LEU A 144 -2.44 2.38 0.18
C LEU A 144 -3.70 1.53 0.26
N THR A 145 -4.56 1.68 -0.72
CA THR A 145 -5.66 0.72 -0.97
C THR A 145 -5.33 -0.14 -2.20
N ASP A 146 -6.14 -1.17 -2.44
CA ASP A 146 -5.97 -2.03 -3.61
C ASP A 146 -6.02 -1.19 -4.90
N GLY A 147 -5.16 -1.55 -5.85
CA GLY A 147 -5.03 -0.83 -7.12
C GLY A 147 -4.20 0.45 -7.09
N MET A 148 -3.78 0.95 -5.92
CA MET A 148 -2.86 2.10 -5.86
C MET A 148 -1.42 1.67 -6.16
N PRO A 149 -0.80 2.18 -7.23
CA PRO A 149 0.59 1.87 -7.53
C PRO A 149 1.53 2.59 -6.56
N VAL A 150 2.61 1.92 -6.16
CA VAL A 150 3.66 2.48 -5.31
C VAL A 150 5.03 2.06 -5.82
N SER A 151 5.98 2.99 -5.85
CA SER A 151 7.39 2.72 -6.14
C SER A 151 8.30 3.10 -4.95
N GLY A 152 9.52 2.59 -4.95
CA GLY A 152 10.47 2.80 -3.85
C GLY A 152 10.13 2.08 -2.54
N ALA A 153 9.02 1.36 -2.46
CA ALA A 153 8.63 0.57 -1.30
C ALA A 153 9.53 -0.66 -1.15
N HIS A 154 9.94 -0.94 0.08
CA HIS A 154 10.70 -2.13 0.45
C HIS A 154 9.96 -3.07 1.40
N ALA A 155 8.95 -2.57 2.08
CA ALA A 155 8.04 -3.36 2.87
C ALA A 155 6.60 -2.91 2.60
N LEU A 156 5.71 -3.88 2.55
CA LEU A 156 4.28 -3.68 2.38
C LEU A 156 3.56 -4.56 3.40
N HIS A 157 2.85 -3.92 4.32
CA HIS A 157 2.12 -4.59 5.39
C HIS A 157 0.63 -4.44 5.16
N THR A 158 -0.11 -5.55 5.13
CA THR A 158 -1.57 -5.51 5.17
C THR A 158 -1.99 -5.15 6.59
N LEU A 159 -2.77 -4.08 6.73
CA LEU A 159 -3.28 -3.59 8.02
C LEU A 159 -4.69 -4.08 8.31
N ALA A 160 -5.59 -3.92 7.35
CA ALA A 160 -7.00 -4.28 7.49
C ALA A 160 -7.62 -4.61 6.13
N ALA A 161 -8.74 -5.34 6.17
CA ALA A 161 -9.64 -5.49 5.04
C ALA A 161 -11.01 -4.94 5.47
N TYR A 162 -11.58 -4.06 4.66
CA TYR A 162 -12.86 -3.43 4.91
C TYR A 162 -13.90 -3.95 3.94
N GLU A 163 -15.09 -4.24 4.44
CA GLU A 163 -16.24 -4.56 3.62
C GLU A 163 -16.52 -3.40 2.66
N SER A 164 -16.81 -3.71 1.40
CA SER A 164 -17.40 -2.76 0.47
C SER A 164 -18.93 -2.84 0.60
N VAL A 165 -19.58 -1.70 0.68
CA VAL A 165 -21.02 -1.61 0.81
C VAL A 165 -21.61 -0.73 -0.28
N ARG A 166 -22.77 -1.12 -0.81
CA ARG A 166 -23.55 -0.25 -1.68
C ARG A 166 -24.52 0.56 -0.84
N VAL A 167 -24.51 1.88 -1.02
CA VAL A 167 -25.28 2.82 -0.22
C VAL A 167 -25.97 3.87 -1.09
N ALA A 168 -27.09 4.40 -0.63
CA ALA A 168 -27.79 5.52 -1.23
C ALA A 168 -28.54 6.31 -0.15
N ALA A 169 -28.94 7.54 -0.45
CA ALA A 169 -29.82 8.32 0.43
C ALA A 169 -31.22 7.67 0.53
N PRO A 170 -31.87 7.71 1.70
CA PRO A 170 -33.22 7.16 1.87
C PRO A 170 -34.25 7.72 0.87
N ASP A 171 -34.22 9.02 0.62
CA ASP A 171 -35.12 9.69 -0.32
C ASP A 171 -34.92 9.21 -1.76
N TYR A 172 -33.65 8.95 -2.13
CA TYR A 172 -33.32 8.39 -3.43
C TYR A 172 -33.89 6.97 -3.59
N VAL A 173 -33.75 6.15 -2.54
CA VAL A 173 -34.32 4.79 -2.51
C VAL A 173 -35.82 4.83 -2.59
N ALA A 174 -36.50 5.73 -1.86
CA ALA A 174 -37.95 5.89 -1.86
C ALA A 174 -38.50 6.33 -3.23
N ALA A 175 -37.79 7.25 -3.90
CA ALA A 175 -38.17 7.74 -5.22
C ALA A 175 -38.09 6.67 -6.32
N HIS A 176 -37.17 5.68 -6.15
CA HIS A 176 -36.93 4.60 -7.11
C HIS A 176 -37.53 3.24 -6.66
N GLY A 177 -38.29 3.22 -5.68
CA GLY A 177 -39.21 2.37 -4.92
C GLY A 177 -39.22 0.86 -5.11
N GLY A 178 -39.40 0.32 -6.27
CA GLY A 178 -39.57 -1.12 -6.46
C GLY A 178 -38.25 -1.88 -6.74
N ALA A 179 -37.28 -1.24 -7.32
CA ALA A 179 -36.02 -1.84 -7.72
C ALA A 179 -35.11 -2.14 -6.52
N ALA A 180 -35.26 -1.40 -5.42
CA ALA A 180 -34.46 -1.56 -4.20
C ALA A 180 -34.63 -2.93 -3.53
N ALA A 181 -35.81 -3.49 -3.59
CA ALA A 181 -36.15 -4.76 -2.94
C ALA A 181 -35.81 -5.99 -3.79
N SER A 182 -35.72 -5.84 -5.13
CA SER A 182 -35.43 -6.94 -6.06
C SER A 182 -33.97 -7.10 -6.40
N GLY A 183 -33.08 -6.15 -5.99
CA GLY A 183 -31.70 -6.15 -6.41
C GLY A 183 -31.48 -5.76 -7.87
N ASP A 184 -32.57 -5.54 -8.60
CA ASP A 184 -32.58 -5.17 -10.00
C ASP A 184 -32.60 -3.64 -10.12
N TRP A 185 -31.42 -3.07 -10.31
CA TRP A 185 -31.19 -1.62 -10.38
C TRP A 185 -30.68 -1.19 -11.75
N PRO A 186 -31.27 -1.61 -12.88
CA PRO A 186 -30.74 -1.32 -14.18
C PRO A 186 -30.69 0.17 -14.51
N ASP A 187 -31.55 0.97 -13.84
CA ASP A 187 -31.73 2.38 -14.14
C ASP A 187 -31.35 3.33 -13.01
N ILE A 188 -30.78 2.82 -11.91
CA ILE A 188 -30.29 3.70 -10.84
C ILE A 188 -28.90 4.20 -11.18
N ALA A 189 -28.84 5.47 -11.41
CA ALA A 189 -27.58 6.17 -11.60
C ALA A 189 -26.59 5.86 -10.48
N ALA A 190 -25.49 5.25 -10.85
CA ALA A 190 -24.36 5.01 -9.96
C ALA A 190 -23.43 6.21 -10.04
N VAL A 191 -22.87 6.59 -8.91
CA VAL A 191 -21.71 7.47 -8.88
C VAL A 191 -20.50 6.62 -9.29
N ARG A 192 -19.96 6.86 -10.47
CA ARG A 192 -18.83 6.11 -11.01
C ARG A 192 -17.51 6.70 -10.52
N LEU A 193 -16.62 5.84 -10.03
CA LEU A 193 -15.24 6.22 -9.73
C LEU A 193 -14.38 6.19 -10.98
N GLU A 194 -13.79 7.32 -11.32
CA GLU A 194 -12.83 7.48 -12.40
C GLU A 194 -11.42 7.55 -11.83
N LEU A 195 -10.97 6.44 -11.24
CA LEU A 195 -9.58 6.29 -10.81
C LEU A 195 -8.72 5.71 -11.94
N PRO A 196 -7.41 6.01 -12.00
CA PRO A 196 -6.51 5.38 -12.98
C PRO A 196 -6.59 3.86 -12.88
N ALA A 197 -6.74 3.18 -14.02
CA ALA A 197 -6.82 1.73 -14.08
C ALA A 197 -5.46 1.09 -13.77
N ALA A 198 -5.44 0.07 -12.92
CA ALA A 198 -4.37 -0.91 -12.82
C ALA A 198 -4.82 -2.22 -13.48
N ASP A 199 -3.89 -2.96 -14.09
CA ASP A 199 -4.23 -4.16 -14.91
C ASP A 199 -4.93 -5.29 -14.11
N ASP A 200 -4.76 -5.36 -12.78
CA ASP A 200 -5.42 -6.32 -11.87
C ASP A 200 -6.15 -5.57 -10.74
N ASP A 201 -7.13 -4.75 -11.08
CA ASP A 201 -7.79 -3.90 -10.11
C ASP A 201 -9.02 -4.55 -9.48
N PRO A 202 -8.94 -4.99 -8.21
CA PRO A 202 -10.10 -5.53 -7.49
C PRO A 202 -11.22 -4.50 -7.29
N MET A 203 -10.95 -3.20 -7.51
CA MET A 203 -11.95 -2.12 -7.48
C MET A 203 -12.60 -1.85 -8.85
N ALA A 204 -12.30 -2.67 -9.86
CA ALA A 204 -12.87 -2.52 -11.20
C ALA A 204 -14.40 -2.49 -11.18
N GLU A 205 -15.05 -3.26 -10.29
CA GLU A 205 -16.50 -3.26 -10.11
C GLU A 205 -17.04 -1.96 -9.49
N MET A 206 -16.27 -1.31 -8.62
CA MET A 206 -16.62 0.03 -8.13
C MET A 206 -16.54 1.08 -9.23
N ARG A 207 -15.79 0.81 -10.30
CA ARG A 207 -15.66 1.67 -11.48
C ARG A 207 -16.61 1.32 -12.61
N SER A 208 -17.02 0.05 -12.70
CA SER A 208 -17.85 -0.46 -13.81
C SER A 208 -19.36 -0.25 -13.58
N GLY A 209 -19.74 0.72 -12.78
CA GLY A 209 -21.16 1.11 -12.64
C GLY A 209 -21.80 1.26 -14.02
N ALA A 210 -22.99 0.69 -14.18
CA ALA A 210 -23.72 0.56 -15.42
C ALA A 210 -23.71 1.82 -16.31
N ALA A 211 -23.99 1.65 -17.58
CA ALA A 211 -23.96 2.68 -18.63
C ALA A 211 -24.77 3.98 -18.39
N THR A 212 -25.44 4.09 -17.25
CA THR A 212 -26.32 5.19 -16.83
C THR A 212 -25.82 5.88 -15.55
N SER A 213 -24.48 6.16 -15.42
CA SER A 213 -24.02 6.93 -14.27
C SER A 213 -24.31 8.42 -14.43
N ASN A 214 -24.93 9.06 -13.43
CA ASN A 214 -25.21 10.49 -13.42
C ASN A 214 -23.98 11.35 -13.11
N ALA A 215 -22.92 10.77 -12.55
CA ALA A 215 -21.68 11.47 -12.24
C ALA A 215 -20.47 10.52 -12.24
N GLY A 216 -19.37 10.97 -12.85
CA GLY A 216 -18.03 10.37 -12.70
C GLY A 216 -17.24 11.19 -11.69
N VAL A 217 -16.58 10.55 -10.72
CA VAL A 217 -15.77 11.22 -9.71
C VAL A 217 -14.43 10.51 -9.50
N GLY A 218 -13.39 11.28 -9.24
CA GLY A 218 -12.05 10.76 -8.99
C GLY A 218 -11.76 10.38 -7.52
N HIS A 219 -12.72 10.59 -6.60
CA HIS A 219 -12.48 10.37 -5.17
C HIS A 219 -13.67 9.71 -4.48
N LEU A 220 -13.40 8.70 -3.63
CA LEU A 220 -14.42 8.01 -2.82
C LEU A 220 -15.22 8.97 -1.93
N GLU A 221 -14.56 9.97 -1.34
CA GLU A 221 -15.24 10.96 -0.49
C GLU A 221 -16.24 11.82 -1.30
N MET A 222 -15.92 12.15 -2.54
CA MET A 222 -16.88 12.85 -3.42
C MET A 222 -18.04 11.95 -3.77
N ALA A 223 -17.79 10.66 -4.07
CA ALA A 223 -18.85 9.68 -4.29
C ALA A 223 -19.80 9.56 -3.08
N ARG A 224 -19.25 9.52 -1.85
CA ARG A 224 -20.03 9.53 -0.61
C ARG A 224 -20.92 10.75 -0.52
N ARG A 225 -20.38 11.93 -0.76
CA ARG A 225 -21.15 13.20 -0.70
C ARG A 225 -22.27 13.25 -1.73
N LEU A 226 -22.03 12.77 -2.93
CA LEU A 226 -23.06 12.71 -3.97
C LEU A 226 -24.15 11.69 -3.63
N ALA A 227 -23.78 10.55 -3.03
CA ALA A 227 -24.75 9.58 -2.55
C ALA A 227 -25.63 10.15 -1.41
N VAL A 228 -25.03 10.87 -0.44
CA VAL A 228 -25.77 11.60 0.62
C VAL A 228 -26.69 12.67 0.03
N ALA A 229 -26.27 13.35 -1.03
CA ALA A 229 -27.08 14.35 -1.72
C ALA A 229 -28.21 13.73 -2.59
N GLY A 230 -28.34 12.40 -2.61
CA GLY A 230 -29.40 11.73 -3.37
C GLY A 230 -29.15 11.68 -4.89
N MET A 231 -27.93 11.87 -5.33
CA MET A 231 -27.60 11.84 -6.77
C MET A 231 -27.46 10.42 -7.35
N GLY A 232 -27.44 9.40 -6.49
CA GLY A 232 -27.32 8.01 -6.92
C GLY A 232 -26.89 7.07 -5.80
N ALA A 233 -26.72 5.79 -6.15
CA ALA A 233 -26.09 4.81 -5.27
C ALA A 233 -24.58 4.76 -5.51
N ALA A 234 -23.79 4.56 -4.45
CA ALA A 234 -22.35 4.41 -4.52
C ALA A 234 -21.89 3.12 -3.84
N VAL A 235 -20.85 2.49 -4.37
CA VAL A 235 -20.13 1.40 -3.70
C VAL A 235 -18.91 2.00 -3.00
N LEU A 236 -18.85 1.83 -1.68
CA LEU A 236 -17.87 2.51 -0.84
C LEU A 236 -17.37 1.56 0.26
N PRO A 237 -16.13 1.72 0.75
CA PRO A 237 -15.67 1.02 1.94
C PRO A 237 -16.52 1.37 3.16
N ALA A 238 -16.87 0.38 3.98
CA ALA A 238 -17.75 0.57 5.16
C ALA A 238 -17.23 1.67 6.08
N TYR A 239 -15.92 1.72 6.35
CA TYR A 239 -15.32 2.73 7.22
C TYR A 239 -15.61 4.18 6.82
N LEU A 240 -15.91 4.41 5.52
CA LEU A 240 -16.17 5.76 5.00
C LEU A 240 -17.62 6.19 5.24
N VAL A 241 -18.54 5.25 5.38
CA VAL A 241 -19.98 5.49 5.45
C VAL A 241 -20.61 5.06 6.78
N ASP A 242 -19.85 4.50 7.71
CA ASP A 242 -20.36 4.01 9.00
C ASP A 242 -21.11 5.11 9.77
N ALA A 243 -20.60 6.34 9.75
CA ALA A 243 -21.25 7.48 10.40
C ALA A 243 -22.57 7.86 9.71
N ASP A 244 -22.62 7.82 8.38
CA ASP A 244 -23.83 8.13 7.61
C ASP A 244 -24.89 7.05 7.80
N LEU A 245 -24.48 5.77 7.84
CA LEU A 245 -25.36 4.65 8.13
C LEU A 245 -25.95 4.75 9.54
N ALA A 246 -25.12 5.09 10.53
CA ALA A 246 -25.56 5.30 11.90
C ALA A 246 -26.50 6.50 12.05
N ALA A 247 -26.27 7.57 11.30
CA ALA A 247 -27.11 8.78 11.27
C ALA A 247 -28.38 8.62 10.42
N GLY A 248 -28.47 7.56 9.60
CA GLY A 248 -29.57 7.33 8.66
C GLY A 248 -29.55 8.25 7.44
N THR A 249 -28.49 8.98 7.18
CA THR A 249 -28.30 9.81 5.97
C THR A 249 -28.01 8.96 4.74
N LEU A 250 -27.47 7.77 4.94
CA LEU A 250 -27.36 6.70 3.95
C LEU A 250 -28.01 5.42 4.46
N VAL A 251 -28.48 4.60 3.55
CA VAL A 251 -28.95 3.23 3.82
C VAL A 251 -28.22 2.23 2.93
N ARG A 252 -28.03 1.02 3.44
CA ARG A 252 -27.49 -0.09 2.64
C ARG A 252 -28.50 -0.51 1.59
N VAL A 253 -27.99 -0.76 0.39
CA VAL A 253 -28.75 -1.23 -0.75
C VAL A 253 -28.14 -2.54 -1.22
N ALA A 254 -28.97 -3.50 -1.60
CA ALA A 254 -28.48 -4.79 -2.08
C ALA A 254 -27.55 -4.60 -3.30
N PRO A 255 -26.33 -5.14 -3.30
CA PRO A 255 -25.46 -5.11 -4.46
C PRO A 255 -25.96 -6.12 -5.51
N LEU A 256 -25.72 -5.82 -6.79
CA LEU A 256 -26.07 -6.75 -7.89
C LEU A 256 -25.19 -8.01 -7.86
N HIS A 257 -23.93 -7.85 -7.41
CA HIS A 257 -22.93 -8.91 -7.29
C HIS A 257 -22.21 -8.82 -5.95
N PRO A 258 -21.58 -9.91 -5.46
CA PRO A 258 -20.73 -9.84 -4.28
C PRO A 258 -19.63 -8.79 -4.49
N LEU A 259 -19.49 -7.89 -3.52
CA LEU A 259 -18.48 -6.83 -3.57
C LEU A 259 -17.16 -7.33 -2.96
N ALA A 260 -16.05 -7.07 -3.65
CA ALA A 260 -14.74 -7.35 -3.11
C ALA A 260 -14.42 -6.42 -1.92
N PRO A 261 -13.78 -6.91 -0.85
CA PRO A 261 -13.33 -6.05 0.24
C PRO A 261 -12.18 -5.15 -0.22
N VAL A 262 -12.06 -3.98 0.37
CA VAL A 262 -10.94 -3.06 0.16
C VAL A 262 -9.85 -3.34 1.20
N THR A 263 -8.65 -3.66 0.73
CA THR A 263 -7.50 -3.93 1.61
C THR A 263 -6.71 -2.65 1.86
N LEU A 264 -6.56 -2.28 3.13
CA LEU A 264 -5.65 -1.22 3.55
C LEU A 264 -4.25 -1.79 3.78
N LYS A 265 -3.27 -1.21 3.12
CA LYS A 265 -1.86 -1.58 3.23
C LYS A 265 -1.04 -0.38 3.70
N LEU A 266 0.10 -0.65 4.31
CA LEU A 266 1.09 0.34 4.70
C LEU A 266 2.41 -0.01 4.05
N ALA A 267 2.95 0.93 3.27
CA ALA A 267 4.23 0.83 2.60
C ALA A 267 5.25 1.76 3.25
N HIS A 268 6.51 1.33 3.32
CA HIS A 268 7.62 2.17 3.74
C HIS A 268 8.93 1.79 3.04
N ALA A 269 9.89 2.70 3.05
CA ALA A 269 11.24 2.44 2.57
C ALA A 269 11.98 1.43 3.46
N ARG A 270 13.19 0.99 3.05
CA ARG A 270 14.00 0.03 3.84
C ARG A 270 14.19 0.51 5.27
N ALA A 271 14.01 -0.42 6.23
CA ALA A 271 14.16 -0.18 7.67
C ALA A 271 15.51 0.47 8.05
N ALA A 272 16.61 0.12 7.36
CA ALA A 272 17.93 0.71 7.60
C ALA A 272 18.04 2.22 7.28
N ARG A 273 17.07 2.79 6.56
CA ARG A 273 17.00 4.22 6.20
C ARG A 273 15.77 4.92 6.80
N LEU A 274 14.93 4.17 7.49
CA LEU A 274 13.70 4.72 8.04
C LEU A 274 14.01 5.54 9.29
N PRO A 275 13.62 6.84 9.35
CA PRO A 275 13.78 7.67 10.55
C PRO A 275 13.11 7.05 11.78
N ALA A 276 13.59 7.37 12.98
CA ALA A 276 13.03 6.84 14.23
C ALA A 276 11.53 7.14 14.37
N ALA A 277 11.10 8.35 13.98
CA ALA A 277 9.69 8.74 13.95
C ALA A 277 8.84 7.85 13.04
N ALA A 278 9.32 7.59 11.81
CA ALA A 278 8.61 6.76 10.85
C ALA A 278 8.52 5.30 11.30
N ARG A 279 9.58 4.77 11.88
CA ARG A 279 9.61 3.41 12.43
C ARG A 279 8.63 3.23 13.59
N ALA A 280 8.63 4.18 14.54
CA ALA A 280 7.65 4.18 15.63
C ALA A 280 6.22 4.28 15.10
N PHE A 281 6.00 5.03 14.02
CA PHE A 281 4.67 5.14 13.41
C PHE A 281 4.23 3.86 12.71
N VAL A 282 5.11 3.16 12.00
CA VAL A 282 4.81 1.85 11.38
C VAL A 282 4.38 0.82 12.45
N GLU A 283 5.11 0.75 13.57
CA GLU A 283 4.77 -0.15 14.69
C GLU A 283 3.44 0.26 15.34
N PHE A 284 3.24 1.56 15.56
CA PHE A 284 2.03 2.10 16.14
C PHE A 284 0.79 1.82 15.27
N ALA A 285 0.89 2.10 13.97
CA ALA A 285 -0.17 1.81 13.01
C ALA A 285 -0.46 0.32 12.93
N GLY A 286 0.58 -0.53 12.82
CA GLY A 286 0.41 -1.98 12.82
C GLY A 286 -0.27 -2.52 14.08
N ALA A 287 -0.04 -1.90 15.24
CA ALA A 287 -0.73 -2.27 16.48
C ALA A 287 -2.19 -1.78 16.51
N ALA A 288 -2.46 -0.59 15.96
CA ALA A 288 -3.78 0.02 15.97
C ALA A 288 -4.81 -0.74 15.09
N PHE A 289 -4.33 -1.40 14.04
CA PHE A 289 -5.17 -2.18 13.11
C PHE A 289 -5.19 -3.69 13.39
N ARG A 290 -4.51 -4.15 14.45
CA ARG A 290 -4.65 -5.56 14.88
C ARG A 290 -6.05 -5.77 15.43
N PRO A 291 -6.77 -6.84 15.00
CA PRO A 291 -8.03 -7.18 15.63
C PRO A 291 -7.79 -7.40 17.13
N ALA A 292 -8.67 -6.83 17.96
CA ALA A 292 -8.68 -7.13 19.39
C ALA A 292 -8.83 -8.67 19.55
N ARG A 293 -7.89 -9.28 20.29
CA ARG A 293 -7.95 -10.71 20.59
C ARG A 293 -9.08 -11.01 21.55
#